data_21c0a3c264a36ba31be5a905fef0a607
#
_entry.id   21c0a3c264a36ba31be5a905fef0a607
#
_cell.length_a   1.000
_cell.length_b   1.000
_cell.length_c   1.000
_cell.angle_alpha   90.00
_cell.angle_beta   90.00
_cell.angle_gamma   90.00
#
_symmetry.space_group_name_H-M   'P 1'
#
loop_
_entity.id
_entity.type
_entity.pdbx_description
1 polymer ?
#
loop_
_entity_poly.entity_id
_entity_poly.type
_entity_poly.pdbx_seq_one_letter_code
_entity_poly.pdbx_strand_id
1 'polypeptide(L)'
;MDSILTSFSQTNAVEFILYIFFGPETRYIGVDVQSKSSAFKREYVSLRRIDPTPIKVSEFYHPLTLFTNIPVLLAAIAYSMVFLFASVLNSVEVPQLLQSKFELSAQGLGLQFLGLIIGSLLGEQLGGIMSDMWMNARARKIGHKPAPEYRLWLSYIGFLLAIAGMVVFLVCTEQATQGKWSVKPIVGTGVAAFGNQVVTTVLTTYAVDTYPQDAGSVGVFINFVRSTWGFIGPFWYVVSFLKVSEDLVY
;
A
#
# COMPACT_ATOMS: atom_id res chain seq x y z
N MET A 1 -20.06 2.07 19.85
CA MET A 1 -19.67 1.18 18.72
C MET A 1 -20.54 1.45 17.49
N ASP A 2 -21.82 1.69 17.65
CA ASP A 2 -22.76 1.93 16.54
C ASP A 2 -22.47 3.19 15.70
N SER A 3 -22.02 4.27 16.31
CA SER A 3 -21.67 5.51 15.60
C SER A 3 -20.47 5.34 14.65
N ILE A 4 -19.48 4.51 15.00
CA ILE A 4 -18.31 4.25 14.16
C ILE A 4 -18.71 3.38 12.97
N LEU A 5 -19.48 2.32 13.21
CA LEU A 5 -20.00 1.45 12.14
C LEU A 5 -20.90 2.24 11.18
N THR A 6 -21.75 3.13 11.70
CA THR A 6 -22.61 3.99 10.89
C THR A 6 -21.78 4.95 10.02
N SER A 7 -20.76 5.62 10.59
CA SER A 7 -19.88 6.51 9.82
C SER A 7 -19.12 5.76 8.74
N PHE A 8 -18.60 4.55 9.04
CA PHE A 8 -17.90 3.72 8.07
C PHE A 8 -18.82 3.29 6.92
N SER A 9 -20.04 2.88 7.24
CA SER A 9 -21.07 2.53 6.25
C SER A 9 -21.45 3.72 5.37
N GLN A 10 -21.64 4.91 5.96
CA GLN A 10 -21.95 6.13 5.21
C GLN A 10 -20.82 6.52 4.26
N THR A 11 -19.54 6.45 4.69
CA THR A 11 -18.41 6.77 3.82
C THR A 11 -18.34 5.84 2.62
N ASN A 12 -18.48 4.52 2.83
CA ASN A 12 -18.48 3.55 1.74
C ASN A 12 -19.69 3.73 0.79
N ALA A 13 -20.86 4.11 1.33
CA ALA A 13 -22.03 4.40 0.50
C ALA A 13 -21.82 5.64 -0.39
N VAL A 14 -21.21 6.70 0.16
CA VAL A 14 -20.86 7.91 -0.61
C VAL A 14 -19.83 7.57 -1.67
N GLU A 15 -18.79 6.80 -1.35
CA GLU A 15 -17.77 6.35 -2.30
C GLU A 15 -18.39 5.52 -3.43
N PHE A 16 -19.28 4.59 -3.11
CA PHE A 16 -20.01 3.80 -4.10
C PHE A 16 -20.83 4.67 -5.05
N ILE A 17 -21.56 5.67 -4.52
CA ILE A 17 -22.32 6.62 -5.32
C ILE A 17 -21.39 7.43 -6.23
N LEU A 18 -20.27 7.93 -5.70
CA LEU A 18 -19.28 8.67 -6.49
C LEU A 18 -18.70 7.81 -7.62
N TYR A 19 -18.42 6.53 -7.38
CA TYR A 19 -17.96 5.61 -8.41
C TYR A 19 -18.96 5.41 -9.53
N ILE A 20 -20.26 5.30 -9.20
CA ILE A 20 -21.32 5.17 -10.23
C ILE A 20 -21.37 6.41 -11.14
N PHE A 21 -21.21 7.62 -10.56
CA PHE A 21 -21.40 8.87 -11.32
C PHE A 21 -20.11 9.41 -11.93
N PHE A 22 -18.96 9.15 -11.32
CA PHE A 22 -17.68 9.74 -11.71
C PHE A 22 -16.61 8.70 -12.07
N GLY A 23 -16.89 7.38 -11.90
CA GLY A 23 -15.98 6.32 -12.29
C GLY A 23 -16.14 5.98 -13.79
N PRO A 24 -15.27 6.47 -14.70
CA PRO A 24 -15.34 6.08 -16.09
C PRO A 24 -14.92 4.63 -16.27
N GLU A 25 -15.50 3.96 -17.26
CA GLU A 25 -15.02 2.65 -17.67
C GLU A 25 -13.61 2.76 -18.27
N THR A 26 -12.64 2.13 -17.62
CA THR A 26 -11.22 2.21 -18.01
C THR A 26 -10.76 1.04 -18.88
N ARG A 27 -11.61 0.04 -19.14
CA ARG A 27 -11.24 -1.13 -19.91
C ARG A 27 -11.13 -0.79 -21.41
N TYR A 28 -9.94 -0.88 -21.94
CA TYR A 28 -9.65 -0.68 -23.37
C TYR A 28 -9.63 -2.04 -24.09
N ILE A 29 -10.50 -2.20 -25.10
CA ILE A 29 -10.62 -3.48 -25.86
C ILE A 29 -9.98 -3.40 -27.25
N GLY A 30 -9.25 -2.34 -27.57
CA GLY A 30 -8.51 -2.22 -28.84
C GLY A 30 -9.39 -2.14 -30.13
N VAL A 31 -10.71 -2.12 -30.00
CA VAL A 31 -11.64 -1.96 -31.10
C VAL A 31 -12.26 -0.57 -31.03
N ASP A 32 -11.97 0.26 -32.02
CA ASP A 32 -12.67 1.54 -32.21
C ASP A 32 -14.14 1.28 -32.53
N VAL A 33 -14.96 1.10 -31.49
CA VAL A 33 -16.40 1.10 -31.63
C VAL A 33 -16.83 2.54 -31.88
N GLN A 34 -16.88 2.93 -33.15
CA GLN A 34 -17.49 4.19 -33.59
C GLN A 34 -19.00 4.17 -33.24
N SER A 35 -19.31 4.43 -31.97
CA SER A 35 -20.67 4.62 -31.50
C SER A 35 -21.04 6.10 -31.64
N LYS A 36 -22.14 6.38 -32.32
CA LYS A 36 -22.75 7.72 -32.48
C LYS A 36 -23.31 8.34 -31.19
N SER A 37 -23.14 7.68 -30.02
CA SER A 37 -23.58 8.23 -28.75
C SER A 37 -22.58 9.24 -28.18
N SER A 38 -23.05 10.26 -27.42
CA SER A 38 -22.15 11.23 -26.81
C SER A 38 -21.12 10.49 -25.93
N ALA A 39 -19.86 10.94 -25.96
CA ALA A 39 -18.76 10.33 -25.22
C ALA A 39 -19.10 10.15 -23.73
N PHE A 40 -19.71 11.14 -23.11
CA PHE A 40 -20.13 11.11 -21.70
C PHE A 40 -21.11 9.97 -21.40
N LYS A 41 -22.17 9.80 -22.24
CA LYS A 41 -23.17 8.75 -22.00
C LYS A 41 -22.61 7.34 -22.16
N ARG A 42 -21.63 7.18 -23.04
CA ARG A 42 -20.93 5.89 -23.25
C ARG A 42 -19.97 5.57 -22.11
N GLU A 43 -19.32 6.58 -21.56
CA GLU A 43 -18.23 6.43 -20.60
C GLU A 43 -18.72 6.30 -19.16
N TYR A 44 -19.80 7.01 -18.79
CA TYR A 44 -20.30 7.08 -17.41
C TYR A 44 -21.65 6.43 -17.16
N VAL A 45 -22.49 6.24 -18.15
CA VAL A 45 -23.89 5.82 -17.96
C VAL A 45 -24.22 4.48 -18.64
N SER A 46 -23.28 3.90 -19.38
CA SER A 46 -23.52 2.63 -20.06
C SER A 46 -23.32 1.45 -19.12
N LEU A 47 -24.40 0.86 -18.62
CA LEU A 47 -24.39 -0.41 -17.88
C LEU A 47 -24.19 -1.64 -18.78
N ARG A 48 -23.94 -1.43 -20.08
CA ARG A 48 -23.69 -2.53 -21.00
C ARG A 48 -22.27 -3.03 -20.85
N ARG A 49 -22.12 -4.35 -20.71
CA ARG A 49 -20.83 -5.02 -20.68
C ARG A 49 -20.06 -4.72 -21.98
N ILE A 50 -18.86 -4.13 -21.84
CA ILE A 50 -18.02 -3.71 -22.96
C ILE A 50 -17.40 -4.93 -23.66
N ASP A 51 -16.99 -5.92 -22.87
CA ASP A 51 -16.41 -7.16 -23.37
C ASP A 51 -17.48 -8.26 -23.41
N PRO A 52 -17.89 -8.73 -24.61
CA PRO A 52 -18.89 -9.78 -24.77
C PRO A 52 -18.36 -11.19 -24.42
N THR A 53 -17.08 -11.35 -24.18
CA THR A 53 -16.49 -12.67 -23.87
C THR A 53 -17.05 -13.23 -22.56
N PRO A 54 -17.42 -14.53 -22.49
CA PRO A 54 -17.90 -15.11 -21.26
C PRO A 54 -16.77 -15.16 -20.23
N ILE A 55 -17.10 -14.84 -18.97
CA ILE A 55 -16.15 -14.97 -17.86
C ILE A 55 -15.86 -16.45 -17.69
N LYS A 56 -14.58 -16.81 -17.81
CA LYS A 56 -14.12 -18.18 -17.57
C LYS A 56 -13.75 -18.34 -16.10
N VAL A 57 -14.09 -19.46 -15.51
CA VAL A 57 -13.68 -19.78 -14.12
C VAL A 57 -12.16 -19.76 -13.99
N SER A 58 -11.43 -20.09 -15.07
CA SER A 58 -9.97 -20.00 -15.09
C SER A 58 -9.42 -18.60 -14.78
N GLU A 59 -10.15 -17.53 -15.07
CA GLU A 59 -9.73 -16.16 -14.79
C GLU A 59 -9.65 -15.86 -13.28
N PHE A 60 -10.42 -16.58 -12.45
CA PHE A 60 -10.40 -16.41 -10.99
C PHE A 60 -9.16 -17.04 -10.33
N TYR A 61 -8.66 -18.16 -10.85
CA TYR A 61 -7.46 -18.78 -10.28
C TYR A 61 -6.18 -18.48 -11.05
N HIS A 62 -6.30 -17.82 -12.21
CA HIS A 62 -5.13 -17.38 -12.98
C HIS A 62 -4.13 -16.56 -12.17
N PRO A 63 -4.53 -15.60 -11.30
CA PRO A 63 -3.59 -14.90 -10.43
C PRO A 63 -2.77 -15.82 -9.53
N LEU A 64 -3.34 -16.96 -9.10
CA LEU A 64 -2.62 -17.92 -8.25
C LEU A 64 -1.51 -18.67 -9.00
N THR A 65 -1.58 -18.76 -10.33
CA THR A 65 -0.49 -19.36 -11.12
C THR A 65 0.81 -18.55 -11.02
N LEU A 66 0.72 -17.26 -10.63
CA LEU A 66 1.87 -16.40 -10.43
C LEU A 66 2.76 -16.79 -9.23
N PHE A 67 2.31 -17.73 -8.37
CA PHE A 67 3.19 -18.35 -7.38
C PHE A 67 4.39 -19.08 -8.01
N THR A 68 4.29 -19.52 -9.27
CA THR A 68 5.39 -20.14 -10.00
C THR A 68 6.38 -19.12 -10.59
N ASN A 69 5.98 -17.85 -10.67
CA ASN A 69 6.79 -16.77 -11.22
C ASN A 69 7.66 -16.13 -10.13
N ILE A 70 8.87 -16.63 -9.97
CA ILE A 70 9.81 -16.23 -8.91
C ILE A 70 10.00 -14.71 -8.80
N PRO A 71 10.22 -13.94 -9.89
CA PRO A 71 10.39 -12.48 -9.79
C PRO A 71 9.19 -11.76 -9.17
N VAL A 72 7.96 -12.13 -9.59
CA VAL A 72 6.72 -11.55 -9.07
C VAL A 72 6.49 -11.98 -7.62
N LEU A 73 6.72 -13.25 -7.32
CA LEU A 73 6.58 -13.80 -5.97
C LEU A 73 7.52 -13.10 -4.98
N LEU A 74 8.81 -12.95 -5.33
CA LEU A 74 9.77 -12.27 -4.47
C LEU A 74 9.42 -10.79 -4.25
N ALA A 75 8.98 -10.09 -5.30
CA ALA A 75 8.50 -8.72 -5.18
C ALA A 75 7.26 -8.63 -4.26
N ALA A 76 6.30 -9.54 -4.41
CA ALA A 76 5.10 -9.59 -3.59
C ALA A 76 5.41 -9.89 -2.11
N ILE A 77 6.32 -10.82 -1.82
CA ILE A 77 6.77 -11.14 -0.46
C ILE A 77 7.50 -9.94 0.16
N ALA A 78 8.46 -9.36 -0.56
CA ALA A 78 9.23 -8.20 -0.08
C ALA A 78 8.32 -7.01 0.25
N TYR A 79 7.36 -6.72 -0.63
CA TYR A 79 6.35 -5.70 -0.37
C TYR A 79 5.48 -6.04 0.85
N SER A 80 5.01 -7.28 0.95
CA SER A 80 4.13 -7.72 2.05
C SER A 80 4.81 -7.61 3.40
N MET A 81 6.12 -7.86 3.49
CA MET A 81 6.90 -7.68 4.71
C MET A 81 6.94 -6.22 5.14
N VAL A 82 7.24 -5.30 4.23
CA VAL A 82 7.25 -3.86 4.56
C VAL A 82 5.86 -3.37 4.93
N PHE A 83 4.84 -3.80 4.20
CA PHE A 83 3.46 -3.48 4.50
C PHE A 83 3.06 -3.95 5.91
N LEU A 84 3.46 -5.15 6.32
CA LEU A 84 3.20 -5.65 7.66
C LEU A 84 3.81 -4.73 8.73
N PHE A 85 5.10 -4.43 8.63
CA PHE A 85 5.79 -3.66 9.67
C PHE A 85 5.50 -2.16 9.62
N ALA A 86 5.47 -1.55 8.44
CA ALA A 86 5.33 -0.10 8.30
C ALA A 86 3.87 0.38 8.18
N SER A 87 2.91 -0.51 7.99
CA SER A 87 1.49 -0.16 7.89
C SER A 87 0.64 -0.88 8.93
N VAL A 88 0.61 -2.23 8.93
CA VAL A 88 -0.26 -3.01 9.82
C VAL A 88 0.17 -2.83 11.28
N LEU A 89 1.45 -3.00 11.57
CA LEU A 89 2.01 -2.80 12.90
C LEU A 89 1.73 -1.38 13.41
N ASN A 90 1.99 -0.36 12.58
CA ASN A 90 1.69 1.02 12.95
C ASN A 90 0.21 1.24 13.26
N SER A 91 -0.69 0.64 12.51
CA SER A 91 -2.13 0.80 12.74
C SER A 91 -2.60 0.18 14.06
N VAL A 92 -1.92 -0.86 14.54
CA VAL A 92 -2.25 -1.57 15.78
C VAL A 92 -1.49 -0.98 16.97
N GLU A 93 -0.18 -0.77 16.84
CA GLU A 93 0.69 -0.37 17.94
C GLU A 93 0.62 1.13 18.27
N VAL A 94 0.45 1.99 17.25
CA VAL A 94 0.38 3.45 17.49
C VAL A 94 -0.73 3.81 18.48
N PRO A 95 -1.98 3.31 18.34
CA PRO A 95 -3.02 3.58 19.32
C PRO A 95 -2.66 3.07 20.71
N GLN A 96 -2.15 1.85 20.82
CA GLN A 96 -1.89 1.19 22.11
C GLN A 96 -0.73 1.86 22.84
N LEU A 97 0.40 2.05 22.16
CA LEU A 97 1.60 2.63 22.77
C LEU A 97 1.45 4.12 23.08
N LEU A 98 0.86 4.89 22.18
CA LEU A 98 0.73 6.33 22.42
C LEU A 98 -0.38 6.66 23.41
N GLN A 99 -1.45 5.86 23.46
CA GLN A 99 -2.51 6.03 24.46
C GLN A 99 -1.97 5.76 25.87
N SER A 100 -1.25 4.65 26.06
CA SER A 100 -0.67 4.29 27.35
C SER A 100 0.42 5.26 27.81
N LYS A 101 1.23 5.78 26.86
CA LYS A 101 2.37 6.64 27.17
C LYS A 101 2.00 8.11 27.41
N PHE A 102 1.05 8.65 26.62
CA PHE A 102 0.70 10.07 26.61
C PHE A 102 -0.70 10.35 27.17
N GLU A 103 -1.45 9.35 27.59
CA GLU A 103 -2.82 9.46 28.13
C GLU A 103 -3.75 10.29 27.22
N LEU A 104 -3.65 10.06 25.89
CA LEU A 104 -4.36 10.83 24.89
C LEU A 104 -5.86 10.52 24.90
N SER A 105 -6.67 11.56 24.67
CA SER A 105 -8.07 11.39 24.33
C SER A 105 -8.22 10.68 22.96
N ALA A 106 -9.40 10.12 22.68
CA ALA A 106 -9.67 9.46 21.39
C ALA A 106 -9.42 10.40 20.19
N GLN A 107 -9.75 11.69 20.32
CA GLN A 107 -9.49 12.69 19.29
C GLN A 107 -7.98 12.95 19.15
N GLY A 108 -7.26 13.11 20.25
CA GLY A 108 -5.80 13.28 20.26
C GLY A 108 -5.09 12.11 19.63
N LEU A 109 -5.59 10.88 19.88
CA LEU A 109 -5.07 9.68 19.28
C LEU A 109 -5.28 9.63 17.76
N GLY A 110 -6.47 10.02 17.29
CA GLY A 110 -6.75 10.14 15.85
C GLY A 110 -5.79 11.10 15.14
N LEU A 111 -5.41 12.22 15.78
CA LEU A 111 -4.47 13.18 15.21
C LEU A 111 -3.04 12.61 15.05
N GLN A 112 -2.66 11.56 15.78
CA GLN A 112 -1.35 10.93 15.63
C GLN A 112 -1.20 10.25 14.26
N PHE A 113 -2.30 9.83 13.63
CA PHE A 113 -2.28 9.24 12.29
C PHE A 113 -1.99 10.25 11.17
N LEU A 114 -2.00 11.56 11.45
CA LEU A 114 -1.63 12.58 10.45
C LEU A 114 -0.21 12.37 9.91
N GLY A 115 0.74 11.95 10.75
CA GLY A 115 2.09 11.63 10.30
C GLY A 115 2.11 10.52 9.26
N LEU A 116 1.37 9.45 9.53
CA LEU A 116 1.22 8.31 8.61
C LEU A 116 0.55 8.73 7.29
N ILE A 117 -0.52 9.53 7.36
CA ILE A 117 -1.24 10.02 6.17
C ILE A 117 -0.33 10.90 5.31
N ILE A 118 0.33 11.89 5.91
CA ILE A 118 1.24 12.80 5.20
C ILE A 118 2.41 12.01 4.60
N GLY A 119 3.02 11.11 5.38
CA GLY A 119 4.11 10.25 4.91
C GLY A 119 3.70 9.39 3.72
N SER A 120 2.52 8.77 3.78
CA SER A 120 1.99 7.95 2.68
C SER A 120 1.72 8.78 1.42
N LEU A 121 1.06 9.92 1.54
CA LEU A 121 0.78 10.80 0.40
C LEU A 121 2.06 11.28 -0.29
N LEU A 122 3.03 11.74 0.49
CA LEU A 122 4.32 12.18 -0.06
C LEU A 122 5.10 11.00 -0.68
N GLY A 123 5.10 9.85 -0.02
CA GLY A 123 5.79 8.65 -0.49
C GLY A 123 5.22 8.12 -1.79
N GLU A 124 3.91 8.13 -1.97
CA GLU A 124 3.26 7.71 -3.21
C GLU A 124 3.59 8.65 -4.36
N GLN A 125 3.42 9.96 -4.17
CA GLN A 125 3.68 10.95 -5.22
C GLN A 125 5.17 10.99 -5.59
N LEU A 126 6.04 11.12 -4.61
CA LEU A 126 7.48 11.21 -4.86
C LEU A 126 8.08 9.86 -5.32
N GLY A 127 7.59 8.74 -4.79
CA GLY A 127 8.04 7.41 -5.19
C GLY A 127 7.77 7.13 -6.66
N GLY A 128 6.60 7.50 -7.19
CA GLY A 128 6.27 7.40 -8.61
C GLY A 128 7.19 8.25 -9.47
N ILE A 129 7.27 9.55 -9.17
CA ILE A 129 8.11 10.50 -9.90
C ILE A 129 9.59 10.08 -9.88
N MET A 130 10.13 9.74 -8.71
CA MET A 130 11.52 9.30 -8.56
C MET A 130 11.80 8.03 -9.35
N SER A 131 10.87 7.06 -9.33
CA SER A 131 10.97 5.81 -10.06
C SER A 131 11.07 6.05 -11.56
N ASP A 132 10.21 6.90 -12.11
CA ASP A 132 10.21 7.22 -13.53
C ASP A 132 11.43 8.06 -13.94
N MET A 133 11.82 9.03 -13.12
CA MET A 133 13.05 9.80 -13.35
C MET A 133 14.29 8.89 -13.36
N TRP A 134 14.36 7.93 -12.44
CA TRP A 134 15.46 6.97 -12.34
C TRP A 134 15.56 6.10 -13.60
N MET A 135 14.43 5.55 -14.06
CA MET A 135 14.37 4.76 -15.28
C MET A 135 14.71 5.58 -16.53
N ASN A 136 14.15 6.80 -16.63
CA ASN A 136 14.41 7.70 -17.76
C ASN A 136 15.86 8.17 -17.81
N ALA A 137 16.47 8.48 -16.66
CA ALA A 137 17.89 8.85 -16.60
C ALA A 137 18.80 7.71 -17.10
N ARG A 138 18.45 6.47 -16.77
CA ARG A 138 19.17 5.30 -17.29
C ARG A 138 18.94 5.09 -18.77
N ALA A 139 17.68 5.20 -19.23
CA ALA A 139 17.33 5.06 -20.65
C ALA A 139 18.11 6.04 -21.53
N ARG A 140 18.26 7.30 -21.09
CA ARG A 140 19.05 8.33 -21.80
C ARG A 140 20.54 7.95 -21.91
N LYS A 141 21.11 7.26 -20.92
CA LYS A 141 22.52 6.85 -20.93
C LYS A 141 22.79 5.65 -21.84
N ILE A 142 21.85 4.70 -21.91
CA ILE A 142 22.04 3.44 -22.67
C ILE A 142 21.39 3.47 -24.05
N GLY A 143 20.57 4.49 -24.37
CA GLY A 143 19.91 4.65 -25.66
C GLY A 143 18.72 3.74 -25.92
N HIS A 144 18.32 2.91 -24.94
CA HIS A 144 17.15 2.03 -25.04
C HIS A 144 16.46 1.91 -23.69
N LYS A 145 15.23 1.28 -23.64
CA LYS A 145 14.50 1.05 -22.38
C LYS A 145 15.33 0.11 -21.50
N PRO A 146 15.66 0.51 -20.25
CA PRO A 146 16.38 -0.36 -19.32
C PRO A 146 15.52 -1.53 -18.87
N ALA A 147 16.17 -2.60 -18.42
CA ALA A 147 15.49 -3.77 -17.86
C ALA A 147 14.70 -3.37 -16.59
N PRO A 148 13.52 -4.00 -16.33
CA PRO A 148 12.66 -3.66 -15.19
C PRO A 148 13.38 -3.76 -13.84
N GLU A 149 14.35 -4.67 -13.72
CA GLU A 149 15.16 -4.90 -12.51
C GLU A 149 15.93 -3.64 -12.06
N TYR A 150 16.26 -2.75 -12.99
CA TYR A 150 16.95 -1.51 -12.65
C TYR A 150 16.13 -0.61 -11.73
N ARG A 151 14.79 -0.73 -11.78
CA ARG A 151 13.88 -0.02 -10.89
C ARG A 151 14.04 -0.44 -9.43
N LEU A 152 14.39 -1.70 -9.18
CA LEU A 152 14.54 -2.26 -7.83
C LEU A 152 15.56 -1.53 -6.96
N TRP A 153 16.57 -0.89 -7.56
CA TRP A 153 17.56 -0.11 -6.81
C TRP A 153 16.93 1.00 -5.96
N LEU A 154 15.83 1.59 -6.43
CA LEU A 154 15.13 2.62 -5.67
C LEU A 154 14.40 2.06 -4.46
N SER A 155 13.96 0.78 -4.51
CA SER A 155 13.29 0.15 -3.38
C SER A 155 14.18 0.04 -2.14
N TYR A 156 15.50 -0.10 -2.30
CA TYR A 156 16.42 -0.14 -1.16
C TYR A 156 16.39 1.13 -0.32
N ILE A 157 16.25 2.29 -0.95
CA ILE A 157 16.06 3.57 -0.25
C ILE A 157 14.75 3.55 0.53
N GLY A 158 13.67 3.05 -0.08
CA GLY A 158 12.38 2.89 0.58
C GLY A 158 12.43 1.96 1.79
N PHE A 159 13.13 0.82 1.68
CA PHE A 159 13.35 -0.11 2.79
C PHE A 159 14.11 0.54 3.95
N LEU A 160 15.19 1.25 3.65
CA LEU A 160 15.98 1.94 4.67
C LEU A 160 15.15 3.00 5.40
N LEU A 161 14.34 3.77 4.68
CA LEU A 161 13.45 4.77 5.27
C LEU A 161 12.36 4.12 6.12
N ALA A 162 11.77 3.01 5.67
CA ALA A 162 10.77 2.29 6.44
C ALA A 162 11.34 1.76 7.76
N ILE A 163 12.53 1.14 7.73
CA ILE A 163 13.21 0.64 8.91
C ILE A 163 13.61 1.78 9.85
N ALA A 164 14.25 2.82 9.32
CA ALA A 164 14.68 3.98 10.11
C ALA A 164 13.49 4.68 10.79
N GLY A 165 12.38 4.85 10.06
CA GLY A 165 11.16 5.45 10.60
C GLY A 165 10.57 4.64 11.75
N MET A 166 10.51 3.31 11.61
CA MET A 166 10.05 2.42 12.70
C MET A 166 10.97 2.46 13.92
N VAL A 167 12.28 2.45 13.73
CA VAL A 167 13.24 2.57 14.83
C VAL A 167 13.06 3.91 15.55
N VAL A 168 12.94 5.01 14.80
CA VAL A 168 12.69 6.34 15.39
C VAL A 168 11.37 6.35 16.17
N PHE A 169 10.29 5.77 15.62
CA PHE A 169 9.02 5.67 16.32
C PHE A 169 9.16 4.95 17.66
N LEU A 170 9.73 3.77 17.68
CA LEU A 170 9.85 2.93 18.88
C LEU A 170 10.77 3.60 19.93
N VAL A 171 11.97 4.02 19.52
CA VAL A 171 12.94 4.66 20.44
C VAL A 171 12.41 5.97 21.03
N CYS A 172 11.78 6.80 20.20
CA CYS A 172 11.22 8.09 20.68
C CYS A 172 9.99 7.88 21.57
N THR A 173 9.21 6.81 21.34
CA THR A 173 8.07 6.45 22.22
C THR A 173 8.59 5.95 23.56
N GLU A 174 9.61 5.11 23.57
CA GLU A 174 10.20 4.58 24.79
C GLU A 174 10.83 5.69 25.64
N GLN A 175 11.62 6.57 25.03
CA GLN A 175 12.31 7.68 25.71
C GLN A 175 11.38 8.83 26.11
N ALA A 176 10.16 8.86 25.63
CA ALA A 176 9.21 9.91 25.98
C ALA A 176 8.82 9.83 27.45
N THR A 177 8.73 10.98 28.11
CA THR A 177 8.23 11.09 29.49
C THR A 177 6.73 10.81 29.52
N GLN A 178 6.31 9.95 30.44
CA GLN A 178 4.89 9.62 30.62
C GLN A 178 4.05 10.89 30.88
N GLY A 179 2.90 10.99 30.24
CA GLY A 179 1.99 12.14 30.35
C GLY A 179 2.44 13.40 29.58
N LYS A 180 3.65 13.42 28.97
CA LYS A 180 4.12 14.56 28.17
C LYS A 180 4.11 14.20 26.69
N TRP A 181 3.20 14.81 25.95
CA TRP A 181 3.12 14.62 24.51
C TRP A 181 4.40 15.06 23.79
N SER A 182 4.79 14.30 22.77
CA SER A 182 5.94 14.58 21.90
C SER A 182 5.58 14.28 20.44
N VAL A 183 6.03 15.16 19.53
CA VAL A 183 5.85 14.96 18.08
C VAL A 183 6.82 13.94 17.47
N LYS A 184 7.91 13.64 18.16
CA LYS A 184 9.00 12.80 17.63
C LYS A 184 8.53 11.42 17.13
N PRO A 185 7.70 10.65 17.87
CA PRO A 185 7.18 9.37 17.40
C PRO A 185 6.38 9.50 16.11
N ILE A 186 5.59 10.58 15.97
CA ILE A 186 4.74 10.80 14.80
C ILE A 186 5.59 11.04 13.55
N VAL A 187 6.71 11.75 13.68
CA VAL A 187 7.66 11.92 12.57
C VAL A 187 8.24 10.55 12.16
N GLY A 188 8.55 9.68 13.13
CA GLY A 188 8.99 8.32 12.88
C GLY A 188 7.98 7.52 12.05
N THR A 189 6.69 7.53 12.45
CA THR A 189 5.63 6.84 11.68
C THR A 189 5.46 7.44 10.28
N GLY A 190 5.60 8.75 10.13
CA GLY A 190 5.54 9.42 8.83
C GLY A 190 6.67 9.00 7.89
N VAL A 191 7.91 8.92 8.40
CA VAL A 191 9.07 8.44 7.64
C VAL A 191 8.91 6.96 7.25
N ALA A 192 8.40 6.13 8.16
CA ALA A 192 8.12 4.72 7.90
C ALA A 192 7.06 4.56 6.79
N ALA A 193 5.98 5.32 6.86
CA ALA A 193 4.92 5.32 5.87
C ALA A 193 5.40 5.81 4.49
N PHE A 194 6.23 6.84 4.47
CA PHE A 194 6.88 7.32 3.25
C PHE A 194 7.70 6.21 2.59
N GLY A 195 8.59 5.55 3.36
CA GLY A 195 9.40 4.45 2.89
C GLY A 195 8.56 3.28 2.35
N ASN A 196 7.49 2.92 3.08
CA ASN A 196 6.55 1.89 2.65
C ASN A 196 5.92 2.20 1.28
N GLN A 197 5.49 3.45 1.06
CA GLN A 197 4.87 3.83 -0.22
C GLN A 197 5.86 3.86 -1.38
N VAL A 198 7.11 4.28 -1.15
CA VAL A 198 8.18 4.17 -2.16
C VAL A 198 8.40 2.70 -2.54
N VAL A 199 8.50 1.79 -1.56
CA VAL A 199 8.65 0.34 -1.81
C VAL A 199 7.45 -0.20 -2.58
N THR A 200 6.23 0.14 -2.15
CA THR A 200 4.98 -0.27 -2.79
C THR A 200 4.97 0.09 -4.27
N THR A 201 5.21 1.36 -4.57
CA THR A 201 5.20 1.88 -5.95
C THR A 201 6.24 1.19 -6.81
N VAL A 202 7.46 1.05 -6.30
CA VAL A 202 8.57 0.45 -7.05
C VAL A 202 8.35 -1.03 -7.32
N LEU A 203 7.98 -1.81 -6.30
CA LEU A 203 7.84 -3.27 -6.43
C LEU A 203 6.59 -3.65 -7.24
N THR A 204 5.49 -2.92 -7.06
CA THR A 204 4.27 -3.16 -7.85
C THR A 204 4.51 -2.84 -9.33
N THR A 205 5.14 -1.69 -9.62
CA THR A 205 5.45 -1.32 -11.01
C THR A 205 6.45 -2.28 -11.64
N TYR A 206 7.48 -2.73 -10.88
CA TYR A 206 8.42 -3.76 -11.34
C TYR A 206 7.68 -5.05 -11.75
N ALA A 207 6.80 -5.54 -10.89
CA ALA A 207 6.08 -6.77 -11.16
C ALA A 207 5.17 -6.65 -12.41
N VAL A 208 4.49 -5.51 -12.57
CA VAL A 208 3.67 -5.22 -13.76
C VAL A 208 4.52 -5.05 -15.02
N ASP A 209 5.66 -4.35 -14.94
CA ASP A 209 6.58 -4.18 -16.07
C ASP A 209 7.20 -5.52 -16.53
N THR A 210 7.32 -6.49 -15.62
CA THR A 210 7.85 -7.84 -15.92
C THR A 210 6.82 -8.68 -16.67
N TYR A 211 5.51 -8.51 -16.38
CA TYR A 211 4.41 -9.24 -17.00
C TYR A 211 3.29 -8.31 -17.46
N PRO A 212 3.52 -7.46 -18.46
CA PRO A 212 2.56 -6.45 -18.88
C PRO A 212 1.28 -7.05 -19.47
N GLN A 213 1.33 -8.25 -20.02
CA GLN A 213 0.18 -8.94 -20.58
C GLN A 213 -0.81 -9.39 -19.49
N ASP A 214 -0.32 -9.68 -18.30
CA ASP A 214 -1.07 -10.16 -17.14
C ASP A 214 -1.12 -9.14 -15.99
N ALA A 215 -0.95 -7.84 -16.29
CA ALA A 215 -0.86 -6.77 -15.30
C ALA A 215 -1.99 -6.79 -14.26
N GLY A 216 -3.23 -7.07 -14.69
CA GLY A 216 -4.37 -7.22 -13.80
C GLY A 216 -4.22 -8.39 -12.83
N SER A 217 -3.80 -9.55 -13.31
CA SER A 217 -3.55 -10.73 -12.47
C SER A 217 -2.40 -10.52 -11.50
N VAL A 218 -1.35 -9.82 -11.92
CA VAL A 218 -0.22 -9.43 -11.06
C VAL A 218 -0.69 -8.54 -9.91
N GLY A 219 -1.52 -7.54 -10.18
CA GLY A 219 -2.09 -6.67 -9.15
C GLY A 219 -2.94 -7.44 -8.13
N VAL A 220 -3.81 -8.33 -8.59
CA VAL A 220 -4.63 -9.20 -7.73
C VAL A 220 -3.74 -10.12 -6.89
N PHE A 221 -2.72 -10.72 -7.48
CA PHE A 221 -1.79 -11.62 -6.78
C PHE A 221 -1.01 -10.89 -5.68
N ILE A 222 -0.45 -9.71 -5.97
CA ILE A 222 0.26 -8.90 -4.97
C ILE A 222 -0.66 -8.53 -3.81
N ASN A 223 -1.89 -8.11 -4.11
CA ASN A 223 -2.87 -7.79 -3.07
C ASN A 223 -3.26 -9.02 -2.23
N PHE A 224 -3.38 -10.19 -2.85
CA PHE A 224 -3.65 -11.43 -2.14
C PHE A 224 -2.53 -11.78 -1.16
N VAL A 225 -1.27 -11.80 -1.62
CA VAL A 225 -0.10 -12.08 -0.78
C VAL A 225 0.02 -11.07 0.35
N ARG A 226 -0.12 -9.77 0.04
CA ARG A 226 -0.07 -8.68 1.02
C ARG A 226 -1.14 -8.81 2.10
N SER A 227 -2.39 -9.06 1.70
CA SER A 227 -3.51 -9.17 2.63
C SER A 227 -3.40 -10.42 3.50
N THR A 228 -2.94 -11.53 2.93
CA THR A 228 -2.66 -12.76 3.68
C THR A 228 -1.57 -12.52 4.72
N TRP A 229 -0.48 -11.86 4.34
CA TRP A 229 0.62 -11.53 5.24
C TRP A 229 0.19 -10.57 6.35
N GLY A 230 -0.59 -9.53 5.98
CA GLY A 230 -1.16 -8.58 6.91
C GLY A 230 -2.14 -9.21 7.91
N PHE A 231 -2.88 -10.24 7.48
CA PHE A 231 -3.78 -11.00 8.36
C PHE A 231 -3.01 -11.90 9.33
N ILE A 232 -2.01 -12.64 8.84
CA ILE A 232 -1.24 -13.59 9.66
C ILE A 232 -0.29 -12.85 10.63
N GLY A 233 0.25 -11.71 10.21
CA GLY A 233 1.27 -10.96 10.96
C GLY A 233 0.94 -10.71 12.42
N PRO A 234 -0.20 -10.10 12.76
CA PRO A 234 -0.57 -9.80 14.16
C PRO A 234 -0.57 -11.01 15.09
N PHE A 235 -0.81 -12.22 14.58
CA PHE A 235 -0.84 -13.43 15.40
C PHE A 235 0.55 -13.88 15.86
N TRP A 236 1.58 -13.68 15.08
CA TRP A 236 2.91 -14.16 15.45
C TRP A 236 3.79 -13.06 16.06
N TYR A 237 3.68 -11.80 15.64
CA TYR A 237 4.53 -10.78 16.24
C TYR A 237 4.11 -10.42 17.68
N VAL A 238 2.81 -10.47 18.02
CA VAL A 238 2.34 -10.27 19.41
C VAL A 238 2.96 -11.31 20.33
N VAL A 239 3.01 -12.57 19.91
CA VAL A 239 3.64 -13.65 20.67
C VAL A 239 5.16 -13.41 20.84
N SER A 240 5.81 -12.91 19.79
CA SER A 240 7.25 -12.60 19.85
C SER A 240 7.53 -11.42 20.77
N PHE A 241 6.67 -10.40 20.75
CA PHE A 241 6.80 -9.23 21.61
C PHE A 241 6.62 -9.57 23.10
N LEU A 242 5.65 -10.41 23.43
CA LEU A 242 5.42 -10.89 24.80
C LEU A 242 6.62 -11.69 25.32
N LYS A 243 7.23 -12.56 24.50
CA LYS A 243 8.45 -13.29 24.89
C LYS A 243 9.62 -12.37 25.15
N VAL A 244 9.85 -11.39 24.29
CA VAL A 244 10.95 -10.42 24.47
C VAL A 244 10.74 -9.59 25.74
N SER A 245 9.49 -9.22 26.06
CA SER A 245 9.20 -8.49 27.30
C SER A 245 9.39 -9.35 28.56
N GLU A 246 9.11 -10.65 28.51
CA GLU A 246 9.40 -11.59 29.59
C GLU A 246 10.91 -11.79 29.78
N ASP A 247 11.67 -11.92 28.70
CA ASP A 247 13.13 -12.10 28.72
C ASP A 247 13.89 -10.83 29.19
N LEU A 248 13.27 -9.65 29.13
CA LEU A 248 13.85 -8.39 29.63
C LEU A 248 13.54 -8.11 31.11
N VAL A 249 12.62 -8.82 31.70
CA VAL A 249 12.19 -8.66 33.13
C VAL A 249 12.97 -9.62 34.07
N TYR A 250 13.73 -10.54 33.51
CA TYR A 250 14.65 -11.43 34.23
C TYR A 250 16.10 -11.06 33.93
#